data_e395e2266a69981a4be03d3991dac382
#
_entry.id   e395e2266a69981a4be03d3991dac382
#
_cell.length_a   1.000
_cell.length_b   1.000
_cell.length_c   1.000
_cell.angle_alpha   90.00
_cell.angle_beta   90.00
_cell.angle_gamma   90.00
#
_symmetry.space_group_name_H-M   'P 1'
#
loop_
_entity.id
_entity.type
_entity.pdbx_description
1 polymer ?
#
loop_
_entity_poly.entity_id
_entity_poly.type
_entity_poly.pdbx_seq_one_letter_code
_entity_poly.pdbx_strand_id
1 'polypeptide(L)'
;MGFSRTKIISNGGGTNPLGYTGAINLGPVEFNKINKAPKNGYIEDEVSFGNLINKELSDWYTYRTRTHNIESKNNVYLIKLNNNRFMKMRILNYYCGKKDQDCRTIMCSRQQAACLTVEYVLAKNGTDIFPISKFDSNASLTTESPLNIN
;
A
#
# COMPACT_ATOMS: atom_id res chain seq x y z
N MET A 1 -8.44 8.25 -5.43
CA MET A 1 -7.51 7.35 -6.15
C MET A 1 -8.30 6.49 -7.12
N GLY A 2 -7.74 6.21 -8.29
CA GLY A 2 -8.33 5.35 -9.32
C GLY A 2 -7.45 4.12 -9.56
N PHE A 3 -8.08 2.96 -9.75
CA PHE A 3 -7.42 1.69 -10.04
C PHE A 3 -7.97 1.13 -11.34
N SER A 4 -7.08 0.77 -12.26
CA SER A 4 -7.44 0.13 -13.53
C SER A 4 -6.39 -0.92 -13.87
N ARG A 5 -6.70 -2.18 -13.62
CA ARG A 5 -5.74 -3.31 -13.69
C ARG A 5 -4.49 -3.02 -12.84
N THR A 6 -3.32 -2.84 -13.48
CA THR A 6 -2.06 -2.52 -12.80
C THR A 6 -1.80 -1.03 -12.65
N LYS A 7 -2.60 -0.18 -13.30
CA LYS A 7 -2.45 1.26 -13.24
C LYS A 7 -3.13 1.83 -12.00
N ILE A 8 -2.42 2.70 -11.29
CA ILE A 8 -2.94 3.42 -10.13
C ILE A 8 -2.65 4.91 -10.31
N ILE A 9 -3.67 5.75 -10.10
CA ILE A 9 -3.59 7.21 -10.14
C ILE A 9 -4.10 7.80 -8.84
N SER A 10 -3.56 8.95 -8.44
CA SER A 10 -3.86 9.57 -7.16
C SER A 10 -5.10 10.48 -7.18
N ASN A 11 -5.43 11.07 -8.31
CA ASN A 11 -6.41 12.13 -8.51
C ASN A 11 -5.90 13.52 -8.08
N GLY A 12 -4.63 13.79 -8.36
CA GLY A 12 -4.00 15.11 -8.27
C GLY A 12 -3.22 15.42 -9.54
N GLY A 13 -2.72 16.63 -9.67
CA GLY A 13 -1.87 17.06 -10.78
C GLY A 13 -2.49 16.84 -12.16
N GLY A 14 -1.83 16.07 -13.02
CA GLY A 14 -2.27 15.83 -14.40
C GLY A 14 -3.64 15.16 -14.54
N THR A 15 -4.10 14.42 -13.54
CA THR A 15 -5.44 13.79 -13.54
C THR A 15 -6.51 14.79 -13.10
N ASN A 16 -6.21 15.62 -12.13
CA ASN A 16 -7.10 16.64 -11.59
C ASN A 16 -6.30 17.86 -11.13
N PRO A 17 -6.26 18.94 -11.95
CA PRO A 17 -5.49 20.14 -11.61
C PRO A 17 -5.97 20.87 -10.33
N LEU A 18 -7.17 20.58 -9.85
CA LEU A 18 -7.72 21.10 -8.60
C LEU A 18 -7.54 20.14 -7.41
N GLY A 19 -7.02 18.95 -7.67
CA GLY A 19 -6.73 17.93 -6.67
C GLY A 19 -5.28 18.01 -6.20
N TYR A 20 -5.04 17.80 -4.92
CA TYR A 20 -3.72 17.82 -4.30
C TYR A 20 -3.33 16.45 -3.73
N THR A 21 -3.91 15.39 -4.27
CA THR A 21 -3.62 14.03 -3.83
C THR A 21 -2.33 13.55 -4.48
N GLY A 22 -1.34 13.21 -3.68
CA GLY A 22 -0.06 12.68 -4.14
C GLY A 22 0.39 11.48 -3.32
N ALA A 23 1.46 10.84 -3.77
CA ALA A 23 2.00 9.63 -3.15
C ALA A 23 3.52 9.75 -2.91
N ILE A 24 4.00 9.01 -1.90
CA ILE A 24 5.41 8.71 -1.66
C ILE A 24 5.54 7.19 -1.57
N ASN A 25 6.47 6.60 -2.27
CA ASN A 25 6.82 5.20 -2.18
C ASN A 25 7.97 5.02 -1.17
N LEU A 26 7.71 4.34 -0.07
CA LEU A 26 8.72 4.03 0.96
C LEU A 26 9.48 2.73 0.69
N GLY A 27 9.11 1.99 -0.37
CA GLY A 27 9.62 0.65 -0.61
C GLY A 27 9.01 -0.41 0.33
N PRO A 28 9.61 -1.62 0.39
CA PRO A 28 9.11 -2.75 1.17
C PRO A 28 9.51 -2.64 2.66
N VAL A 29 9.05 -1.59 3.32
CA VAL A 29 9.29 -1.36 4.75
C VAL A 29 8.19 -1.98 5.62
N GLU A 30 8.44 -2.13 6.93
CA GLU A 30 7.44 -2.62 7.86
C GLU A 30 6.28 -1.63 8.02
N PHE A 31 5.10 -2.04 7.60
CA PHE A 31 3.90 -1.22 7.59
C PHE A 31 3.55 -0.63 8.97
N ASN A 32 3.69 -1.42 10.02
CA ASN A 32 3.32 -1.01 11.39
C ASN A 32 4.34 -0.05 12.02
N LYS A 33 5.58 -0.03 11.55
CA LYS A 33 6.59 0.93 12.02
C LYS A 33 6.39 2.34 11.50
N ILE A 34 5.59 2.51 10.46
CA ILE A 34 5.28 3.84 9.93
C ILE A 34 4.17 4.46 10.77
N ASN A 35 4.56 5.37 11.68
CA ASN A 35 3.66 6.01 12.63
C ASN A 35 3.34 7.47 12.30
N LYS A 36 4.05 8.07 11.33
CA LYS A 36 3.87 9.47 10.95
C LYS A 36 4.08 9.68 9.46
N ALA A 37 3.28 10.59 8.87
CA ALA A 37 3.42 11.04 7.49
C ALA A 37 4.24 12.33 7.41
N PRO A 38 5.17 12.50 6.44
CA PRO A 38 5.79 13.79 6.15
C PRO A 38 4.75 14.76 5.59
N LYS A 39 4.97 16.05 5.79
CA LYS A 39 4.06 17.09 5.29
C LYS A 39 4.20 17.35 3.79
N ASN A 40 5.39 17.09 3.21
CA ASN A 40 5.77 17.41 1.83
C ASN A 40 6.45 16.21 1.16
N GLY A 41 6.74 16.35 -0.15
CA GLY A 41 7.44 15.33 -0.93
C GLY A 41 6.52 14.36 -1.67
N TYR A 42 5.22 14.63 -1.67
CA TYR A 42 4.23 13.81 -2.39
C TYR A 42 4.25 14.13 -3.88
N ILE A 43 4.33 13.09 -4.70
CA ILE A 43 4.30 13.18 -6.15
C ILE A 43 2.87 12.98 -6.63
N GLU A 44 2.37 13.97 -7.37
CA GLU A 44 1.06 13.93 -8.01
C GLU A 44 1.14 13.20 -9.36
N ASP A 45 -0.02 12.99 -9.98
CA ASP A 45 -0.10 12.39 -11.30
C ASP A 45 0.46 13.34 -12.37
N GLU A 46 1.14 12.79 -13.35
CA GLU A 46 1.67 13.53 -14.50
C GLU A 46 1.21 12.90 -15.82
N VAL A 47 1.27 13.69 -16.90
CA VAL A 47 1.12 13.19 -18.27
C VAL A 47 2.50 12.81 -18.79
N SER A 48 2.71 11.54 -19.08
CA SER A 48 3.95 11.03 -19.67
C SER A 48 3.63 10.28 -20.96
N PHE A 49 4.17 10.74 -22.09
CA PHE A 49 3.91 10.17 -23.42
C PHE A 49 2.42 9.97 -23.72
N GLY A 50 1.58 10.96 -23.35
CA GLY A 50 0.13 10.91 -23.55
C GLY A 50 -0.63 10.03 -22.54
N ASN A 51 0.03 9.42 -21.59
CA ASN A 51 -0.57 8.60 -20.54
C ASN A 51 -0.52 9.31 -19.19
N LEU A 52 -1.62 9.23 -18.46
CA LEU A 52 -1.65 9.64 -17.06
C LEU A 52 -0.96 8.58 -16.21
N ILE A 53 0.05 8.96 -15.44
CA ILE A 53 0.79 8.09 -14.52
C ILE A 53 1.04 8.78 -13.19
N ASN A 54 1.19 7.98 -12.13
CA ASN A 54 1.83 8.40 -10.90
C ASN A 54 3.12 7.58 -10.74
N LYS A 55 4.26 8.24 -10.75
CA LYS A 55 5.57 7.57 -10.70
C LYS A 55 5.76 6.72 -9.46
N GLU A 56 5.31 7.23 -8.31
CA GLU A 56 5.41 6.51 -7.04
C GLU A 56 4.54 5.26 -7.00
N LEU A 57 3.33 5.33 -7.58
CA LEU A 57 2.36 4.25 -7.58
C LEU A 57 2.53 3.25 -8.73
N SER A 58 3.36 3.54 -9.73
CA SER A 58 3.55 2.66 -10.90
C SER A 58 4.45 1.46 -10.60
N ASP A 59 5.33 1.54 -9.59
CA ASP A 59 6.31 0.51 -9.25
C ASP A 59 5.84 -0.45 -8.13
N TRP A 60 4.56 -0.80 -8.10
CA TRP A 60 4.01 -1.60 -7.01
C TRP A 60 4.12 -3.11 -7.21
N TYR A 61 4.45 -3.59 -8.42
CA TYR A 61 4.47 -5.01 -8.76
C TYR A 61 5.69 -5.44 -9.55
N THR A 62 5.92 -6.75 -9.57
CA THR A 62 6.84 -7.46 -10.48
C THR A 62 6.03 -8.37 -11.38
N TYR A 63 6.28 -8.34 -12.68
CA TYR A 63 5.76 -9.32 -13.63
C TYR A 63 6.65 -10.55 -13.66
N ARG A 64 6.08 -11.71 -13.34
CA ARG A 64 6.77 -13.01 -13.36
C ARG A 64 6.64 -13.65 -14.74
N THR A 65 7.70 -13.64 -15.54
CA THR A 65 7.69 -14.16 -16.92
C THR A 65 7.35 -15.63 -17.01
N ARG A 66 7.76 -16.46 -16.04
CA ARG A 66 7.51 -17.90 -16.03
C ARG A 66 6.05 -18.27 -15.78
N THR A 67 5.36 -17.55 -14.91
CA THR A 67 3.97 -17.81 -14.51
C THR A 67 2.99 -16.82 -15.10
N HIS A 68 3.49 -15.77 -15.76
CA HIS A 68 2.71 -14.62 -16.26
C HIS A 68 1.88 -13.92 -15.17
N ASN A 69 2.31 -14.02 -13.93
CA ASN A 69 1.63 -13.41 -12.80
C ASN A 69 2.16 -12.01 -12.48
N ILE A 70 1.26 -11.20 -11.93
CA ILE A 70 1.57 -9.94 -11.25
C ILE A 70 1.78 -10.25 -9.77
N GLU A 71 2.96 -9.97 -9.24
CA GLU A 71 3.31 -10.15 -7.82
C GLU A 71 3.53 -8.80 -7.17
N SER A 72 2.85 -8.52 -6.06
CA SER A 72 3.07 -7.29 -5.30
C SER A 72 4.49 -7.24 -4.75
N LYS A 73 5.11 -6.06 -4.79
CA LYS A 73 6.36 -5.77 -4.10
C LYS A 73 6.15 -5.50 -2.61
N ASN A 74 4.91 -5.43 -2.15
CA ASN A 74 4.54 -5.06 -0.78
C ASN A 74 5.10 -3.69 -0.33
N ASN A 75 5.35 -2.80 -1.29
CA ASN A 75 5.78 -1.44 -1.00
C ASN A 75 4.72 -0.73 -0.15
N VAL A 76 5.19 0.02 0.84
CA VAL A 76 4.33 0.91 1.63
C VAL A 76 4.32 2.29 0.98
N TYR A 77 3.13 2.82 0.81
CA TYR A 77 2.88 4.13 0.24
C TYR A 77 2.28 5.06 1.28
N LEU A 78 2.75 6.29 1.30
CA LEU A 78 2.10 7.38 1.99
C LEU A 78 1.33 8.21 0.97
N ILE A 79 0.07 8.45 1.24
CA ILE A 79 -0.82 9.21 0.37
C ILE A 79 -1.26 10.47 1.12
N LYS A 80 -1.01 11.63 0.53
CA LYS A 80 -1.60 12.88 0.96
C LYS A 80 -2.92 13.04 0.23
N LEU A 81 -4.00 13.07 0.97
CA LEU A 81 -5.35 13.28 0.46
C LEU A 81 -5.70 14.79 0.47
N ASN A 82 -6.79 15.14 -0.19
CA ASN A 82 -7.34 16.48 -0.06
C ASN A 82 -7.61 16.83 1.42
N ASN A 83 -7.61 18.11 1.75
CA ASN A 83 -7.80 18.61 3.12
C ASN A 83 -6.69 18.22 4.11
N ASN A 84 -5.45 18.03 3.63
CA ASN A 84 -4.29 17.65 4.45
C ASN A 84 -4.50 16.40 5.31
N ARG A 85 -5.30 15.47 4.84
CA ARG A 85 -5.42 14.14 5.43
C ARG A 85 -4.35 13.21 4.85
N PHE A 86 -3.91 12.25 5.66
CA PHE A 86 -2.88 11.30 5.26
C PHE A 86 -3.38 9.86 5.41
N MET A 87 -2.90 9.02 4.51
CA MET A 87 -3.15 7.58 4.52
C MET A 87 -1.82 6.85 4.27
N LYS A 88 -1.56 5.78 5.01
CA LYS A 88 -0.57 4.79 4.61
C LYS A 88 -1.29 3.60 4.01
N MET A 89 -0.73 3.02 2.95
CA MET A 89 -1.31 1.85 2.29
C MET A 89 -0.23 0.93 1.71
N ARG A 90 -0.59 -0.33 1.51
CA ARG A 90 0.16 -1.26 0.65
C ARG A 90 -0.80 -2.16 -0.11
N ILE A 91 -0.34 -2.63 -1.26
CA ILE A 91 -1.08 -3.59 -2.08
C ILE A 91 -0.55 -4.97 -1.70
N LEU A 92 -1.43 -5.84 -1.23
CA LEU A 92 -1.08 -7.18 -0.80
C LEU A 92 -1.15 -8.18 -1.96
N ASN A 93 -2.18 -8.07 -2.80
CA ASN A 93 -2.38 -9.02 -3.89
C ASN A 93 -3.13 -8.40 -5.07
N TYR A 94 -2.94 -9.01 -6.24
CA TYR A 94 -3.61 -8.64 -7.51
C TYR A 94 -4.77 -9.59 -7.88
N TYR A 95 -4.90 -10.73 -7.22
CA TYR A 95 -5.86 -11.79 -7.56
C TYR A 95 -6.90 -11.98 -6.47
N CYS A 96 -8.19 -12.09 -6.88
CA CYS A 96 -9.30 -12.30 -5.95
C CYS A 96 -9.13 -13.57 -5.11
N GLY A 97 -9.30 -13.43 -3.79
CA GLY A 97 -9.31 -14.57 -2.87
C GLY A 97 -7.97 -15.31 -2.74
N LYS A 98 -6.88 -14.74 -3.25
CA LYS A 98 -5.54 -15.32 -3.16
C LYS A 98 -4.69 -14.58 -2.14
N LYS A 99 -3.83 -15.34 -1.43
CA LYS A 99 -2.77 -14.78 -0.60
C LYS A 99 -1.53 -14.49 -1.44
N ASP A 100 -0.65 -13.62 -0.98
CA ASP A 100 0.57 -13.19 -1.70
C ASP A 100 1.44 -14.35 -2.20
N GLN A 101 1.43 -15.47 -1.50
CA GLN A 101 2.27 -16.63 -1.83
C GLN A 101 1.64 -17.58 -2.85
N ASP A 102 0.32 -17.52 -3.02
CA ASP A 102 -0.41 -18.51 -3.82
C ASP A 102 -0.05 -18.48 -5.31
N CYS A 103 0.36 -17.33 -5.82
CA CYS A 103 0.67 -17.12 -7.23
C CYS A 103 2.17 -17.10 -7.56
N ARG A 104 3.06 -17.48 -6.63
CA ARG A 104 4.53 -17.44 -6.87
C ARG A 104 5.02 -18.56 -7.75
N THR A 105 4.49 -19.75 -7.59
CA THR A 105 4.97 -20.97 -8.25
C THR A 105 4.02 -21.49 -9.33
N ILE A 106 2.75 -21.16 -9.27
CA ILE A 106 1.72 -21.57 -10.20
C ILE A 106 1.10 -20.36 -10.90
N MET A 107 0.59 -20.57 -12.12
CA MET A 107 -0.17 -19.55 -12.84
C MET A 107 -1.52 -19.32 -12.14
N CYS A 108 -1.81 -18.07 -11.77
CA CYS A 108 -3.10 -17.69 -11.27
C CYS A 108 -4.08 -17.39 -12.41
N SER A 109 -5.36 -17.71 -12.20
CA SER A 109 -6.41 -17.53 -13.20
C SER A 109 -6.54 -16.07 -13.62
N ARG A 110 -6.61 -15.81 -14.92
CA ARG A 110 -6.89 -14.46 -15.48
C ARG A 110 -8.25 -13.93 -15.05
N GLN A 111 -9.21 -14.80 -14.75
CA GLN A 111 -10.53 -14.41 -14.26
C GLN A 111 -10.50 -13.84 -12.85
N GLN A 112 -9.45 -14.15 -12.08
CA GLN A 112 -9.23 -13.61 -10.74
C GLN A 112 -8.34 -12.36 -10.75
N ALA A 113 -7.80 -11.98 -11.88
CA ALA A 113 -6.89 -10.84 -12.02
C ALA A 113 -7.63 -9.49 -11.85
N ALA A 114 -6.86 -8.44 -11.56
CA ALA A 114 -7.35 -7.07 -11.36
C ALA A 114 -8.29 -6.90 -10.14
N CYS A 115 -8.14 -7.77 -9.15
CA CYS A 115 -8.84 -7.74 -7.87
C CYS A 115 -7.85 -7.40 -6.75
N LEU A 116 -7.59 -6.12 -6.59
CA LEU A 116 -6.57 -5.65 -5.64
C LEU A 116 -7.03 -5.84 -4.20
N THR A 117 -6.21 -6.52 -3.41
CA THR A 117 -6.30 -6.52 -1.95
C THR A 117 -5.36 -5.45 -1.42
N VAL A 118 -5.93 -4.47 -0.71
CA VAL A 118 -5.20 -3.31 -0.20
C VAL A 118 -5.36 -3.25 1.32
N GLU A 119 -4.24 -3.12 2.02
CA GLU A 119 -4.22 -2.76 3.42
C GLU A 119 -3.98 -1.25 3.54
N TYR A 120 -4.75 -0.56 4.36
CA TYR A 120 -4.57 0.87 4.58
C TYR A 120 -4.95 1.32 5.98
N VAL A 121 -4.36 2.44 6.41
CA VAL A 121 -4.66 3.12 7.67
C VAL A 121 -4.70 4.62 7.42
N LEU A 122 -5.77 5.26 7.86
CA LEU A 122 -5.89 6.71 7.84
C LEU A 122 -5.24 7.32 9.09
N ALA A 123 -4.54 8.43 8.92
CA ALA A 123 -4.09 9.22 10.06
C ALA A 123 -5.28 9.78 10.84
N LYS A 124 -5.07 10.04 12.13
CA LYS A 124 -6.08 10.71 12.97
C LYS A 124 -6.46 12.05 12.37
N ASN A 125 -7.73 12.42 12.45
CA ASN A 125 -8.23 13.66 11.89
C ASN A 125 -7.41 14.88 12.38
N GLY A 126 -7.01 15.72 11.43
CA GLY A 126 -6.22 16.93 11.71
C GLY A 126 -4.76 16.68 12.08
N THR A 127 -4.26 15.43 11.96
CA THR A 127 -2.88 15.07 12.28
C THR A 127 -2.19 14.33 11.14
N ASP A 128 -0.88 14.21 11.25
CA ASP A 128 -0.01 13.37 10.40
C ASP A 128 0.36 12.04 11.08
N ILE A 129 -0.29 11.68 12.19
CA ILE A 129 0.02 10.51 13.02
C ILE A 129 -0.94 9.36 12.70
N PHE A 130 -0.38 8.21 12.40
CA PHE A 130 -1.15 6.98 12.21
C PHE A 130 -1.45 6.30 13.55
N PRO A 131 -2.68 5.78 13.76
CA PRO A 131 -2.96 4.97 14.94
C PRO A 131 -2.09 3.71 14.94
N ILE A 132 -1.64 3.32 16.12
CA ILE A 132 -0.96 2.02 16.32
C ILE A 132 -2.00 0.93 16.10
N SER A 133 -1.67 -0.07 15.27
CA SER A 133 -2.58 -1.20 15.05
C SER A 133 -2.71 -2.00 16.35
N LYS A 134 -3.95 -2.30 16.77
CA LYS A 134 -4.19 -3.09 17.98
C LYS A 134 -3.70 -4.54 17.87
N PHE A 135 -3.26 -4.97 16.70
CA PHE A 135 -2.75 -6.32 16.48
C PHE A 135 -1.35 -6.55 17.06
N ASP A 136 -0.56 -5.49 17.28
CA ASP A 136 0.79 -5.63 17.84
C ASP A 136 0.81 -5.62 19.38
N SER A 137 -0.31 -5.30 20.03
CA SER A 137 -0.40 -5.27 21.50
C SER A 137 -0.55 -6.66 22.16
N ASN A 138 -0.76 -7.72 21.38
CA ASN A 138 -0.89 -9.09 21.89
C ASN A 138 0.38 -9.96 21.73
N ALA A 139 1.47 -9.42 21.21
CA ALA A 139 2.72 -10.17 21.07
C ALA A 139 3.66 -10.08 22.28
N SER A 140 3.20 -9.52 23.41
CA SER A 140 4.04 -9.30 24.61
C SER A 140 3.33 -9.70 25.91
N LEU A 141 2.71 -10.88 25.92
CA LEU A 141 2.28 -11.54 27.16
C LEU A 141 2.70 -13.02 27.13
N THR A 142 3.99 -13.27 27.08
CA THR A 142 4.54 -14.48 27.68
C THR A 142 4.62 -14.24 29.18
N THR A 143 3.59 -14.58 29.89
CA THR A 143 3.63 -14.74 31.34
C THR A 143 4.62 -15.86 31.65
N GLU A 144 5.75 -15.49 32.19
CA GLU A 144 6.60 -16.43 32.91
C GLU A 144 5.77 -16.98 34.11
N SER A 145 5.51 -18.26 34.07
CA SER A 145 4.96 -18.97 35.23
C SER A 145 5.99 -18.99 36.36
N PRO A 146 5.62 -18.65 37.61
CA PRO A 146 6.56 -18.76 38.70
C PRO A 146 6.89 -20.23 38.94
N LEU A 147 8.18 -20.57 38.91
CA LEU A 147 8.73 -21.83 39.37
C LEU A 147 8.38 -22.01 40.87
N ASN A 148 7.48 -22.93 41.18
CA ASN A 148 7.34 -23.45 42.51
C ASN A 148 8.54 -24.36 42.81
N ILE A 149 9.40 -23.88 43.69
CA ILE A 149 10.44 -24.69 44.36
C ILE A 149 9.80 -25.23 45.64
N ASN A 150 9.65 -26.52 45.70
CA ASN A 150 9.61 -27.33 46.95
C ASN A 150 10.76 -28.33 46.92
#